data_4bd2cdef6e4862dbd561fd0543367c0a
#
_entry.id   4bd2cdef6e4862dbd561fd0543367c0a
#
_cell.length_a   1.000
_cell.length_b   1.000
_cell.length_c   1.000
_cell.angle_alpha   90.00
_cell.angle_beta   90.00
_cell.angle_gamma   90.00
#
_symmetry.space_group_name_H-M   'P 1'
#
loop_
_entity.id
_entity.type
_entity.pdbx_description
1 polymer ?
#
loop_
_entity_poly.entity_id
_entity_poly.type
_entity_poly.pdbx_seq_one_letter_code
_entity_poly.pdbx_strand_id
1 'polypeptide(L)'
;MTNNKYIMALDLGTTSCRCILFNKQGEICSVAQKEFTQYYPQAGWVEHDAEEIWATQVGLMYEAMSKLNVTPADIAGIGITNQRETTVVWDKETGRPVCKAIVWQCRRTAEYCDLLKIRGYANMFREKTGLVLDAYFSGTKLHWILENVPQAQEKAEAGKLLFGTIDSWIIWKLTGGKVHVTDYSNASRTLMFNIHTLEWDEEILTVLGIPKAMLPEVKPSSCIYGTTDAKLFEVKIPIAGAAGDQQCALFGQTCFAAGEAKNTYGTGGFMLMNTGEKPVDSKNGLVTTIAWGVDGKVEYALEGSIFVAGAAIQWLRDELGLIRDASESEAMAKSVPDANGCYMVPAFVGLGAPHWNQYARGAIVGLTRGVNRNHIVRATLEAIAFQVYDVLKAMEEDSGIKLSSLQVDGGACANNFLMQVQADVIDVKVERPQCIETTAMGAAYLAGLAVGYWQDKETIKKNHVIAQSFMPDMDSEKRAKLLRGWHRAVRAACIRLHPEE
;
A
#
# COMPACT_ATOMS: atom_id res chain seq x y z
N MET A 1 18.49 -16.37 30.13
CA MET A 1 18.28 -15.94 28.75
C MET A 1 16.78 -16.00 28.51
N THR A 2 16.12 -14.86 28.35
CA THR A 2 14.70 -14.81 27.96
C THR A 2 14.58 -15.46 26.59
N ASN A 3 13.86 -16.56 26.52
CA ASN A 3 13.68 -17.32 25.28
C ASN A 3 12.55 -16.64 24.50
N ASN A 4 12.81 -15.40 23.98
CA ASN A 4 11.83 -14.64 23.20
C ASN A 4 11.47 -15.46 21.95
N LYS A 5 10.23 -15.93 21.88
CA LYS A 5 9.79 -16.96 20.92
C LYS A 5 9.16 -16.36 19.69
N TYR A 6 8.67 -15.10 19.75
CA TYR A 6 7.84 -14.53 18.70
C TYR A 6 8.20 -13.09 18.38
N ILE A 7 7.98 -12.70 17.14
CA ILE A 7 7.85 -11.30 16.71
C ILE A 7 6.36 -10.98 16.57
N MET A 8 5.94 -9.86 17.14
CA MET A 8 4.58 -9.35 17.04
C MET A 8 4.50 -8.32 15.90
N ALA A 9 3.67 -8.57 14.89
CA ALA A 9 3.36 -7.61 13.84
C ALA A 9 2.02 -6.95 14.08
N LEU A 10 1.98 -5.63 14.06
CA LEU A 10 0.78 -4.80 14.10
C LEU A 10 0.49 -4.30 12.69
N ASP A 11 -0.63 -4.72 12.13
CA ASP A 11 -1.07 -4.32 10.79
C ASP A 11 -2.31 -3.44 10.89
N LEU A 12 -2.12 -2.16 10.66
CA LEU A 12 -3.15 -1.13 10.79
C LEU A 12 -3.66 -0.75 9.38
N GLY A 13 -4.52 -1.60 8.84
CA GLY A 13 -5.09 -1.42 7.50
C GLY A 13 -6.14 -0.32 7.44
N THR A 14 -6.73 -0.13 6.26
CA THR A 14 -7.74 0.93 6.05
C THR A 14 -9.08 0.60 6.74
N THR A 15 -9.47 -0.66 6.80
CA THR A 15 -10.78 -1.06 7.34
C THR A 15 -10.70 -1.88 8.62
N SER A 16 -9.54 -2.42 8.94
CA SER A 16 -9.34 -3.30 10.10
C SER A 16 -7.92 -3.20 10.64
N CYS A 17 -7.77 -3.52 11.91
CA CYS A 17 -6.48 -3.77 12.55
C CYS A 17 -6.26 -5.28 12.70
N ARG A 18 -4.98 -5.69 12.66
CA ARG A 18 -4.55 -7.07 12.92
C ARG A 18 -3.37 -7.07 13.89
N CYS A 19 -3.25 -8.16 14.65
CA CYS A 19 -2.05 -8.50 15.39
C CYS A 19 -1.69 -9.96 15.05
N ILE A 20 -0.47 -10.17 14.57
CA ILE A 20 0.00 -11.49 14.14
C ILE A 20 1.30 -11.81 14.88
N LEU A 21 1.41 -13.02 15.41
CA LEU A 21 2.61 -13.53 16.04
C LEU A 21 3.31 -14.51 15.10
N PHE A 22 4.58 -14.20 14.79
CA PHE A 22 5.43 -15.03 13.94
C PHE A 22 6.54 -15.70 14.75
N ASN A 23 6.80 -16.99 14.45
CA ASN A 23 7.94 -17.70 15.01
C ASN A 23 9.21 -17.48 14.17
N LYS A 24 10.30 -18.13 14.59
CA LYS A 24 11.62 -18.00 13.94
C LYS A 24 11.67 -18.52 12.50
N GLN A 25 10.76 -19.43 12.15
CA GLN A 25 10.60 -19.97 10.80
C GLN A 25 9.78 -19.05 9.89
N GLY A 26 9.24 -17.93 10.43
CA GLY A 26 8.34 -17.03 9.69
C GLY A 26 6.91 -17.56 9.58
N GLU A 27 6.56 -18.57 10.39
CA GLU A 27 5.21 -19.14 10.39
C GLU A 27 4.28 -18.33 11.27
N ILE A 28 3.04 -18.18 10.83
CA ILE A 28 1.96 -17.54 11.60
C ILE A 28 1.54 -18.49 12.72
N CYS A 29 1.73 -18.05 13.97
CA CYS A 29 1.34 -18.81 15.15
C CYS A 29 0.02 -18.35 15.75
N SER A 30 -0.29 -17.05 15.65
CA SER A 30 -1.56 -16.48 16.12
C SER A 30 -1.96 -15.30 15.26
N VAL A 31 -3.27 -15.14 15.05
CA VAL A 31 -3.89 -14.00 14.37
C VAL A 31 -5.07 -13.51 15.20
N ALA A 32 -5.11 -12.20 15.43
CA ALA A 32 -6.29 -11.49 15.91
C ALA A 32 -6.58 -10.35 14.95
N GLN A 33 -7.86 -10.16 14.59
CA GLN A 33 -8.29 -9.14 13.64
C GLN A 33 -9.64 -8.56 14.06
N LYS A 34 -9.81 -7.24 13.86
CA LYS A 34 -11.08 -6.56 14.08
C LYS A 34 -11.20 -5.36 13.16
N GLU A 35 -12.39 -5.16 12.61
CA GLU A 35 -12.76 -3.96 11.87
C GLU A 35 -12.99 -2.79 12.84
N PHE A 36 -12.86 -1.56 12.32
CA PHE A 36 -13.18 -0.33 13.03
C PHE A 36 -14.05 0.59 12.17
N THR A 37 -14.68 1.59 12.80
CA THR A 37 -15.69 2.44 12.17
C THR A 37 -15.09 3.34 11.09
N GLN A 38 -15.75 3.36 9.92
CA GLN A 38 -15.47 4.26 8.81
C GLN A 38 -16.44 5.43 8.87
N TYR A 39 -15.95 6.68 8.75
CA TYR A 39 -16.78 7.88 8.80
C TYR A 39 -16.78 8.60 7.46
N TYR A 40 -17.95 8.95 6.96
CA TYR A 40 -18.16 9.65 5.69
C TYR A 40 -19.00 10.92 5.91
N PRO A 41 -18.41 11.98 6.55
CA PRO A 41 -19.20 13.15 6.97
C PRO A 41 -19.76 13.98 5.81
N GLN A 42 -19.11 13.95 4.65
CA GLN A 42 -19.53 14.62 3.42
C GLN A 42 -19.13 13.79 2.20
N ALA A 43 -19.70 14.10 1.03
CA ALA A 43 -19.33 13.46 -0.23
C ALA A 43 -17.83 13.60 -0.50
N GLY A 44 -17.13 12.48 -0.73
CA GLY A 44 -15.69 12.43 -0.96
C GLY A 44 -14.83 12.61 0.30
N TRP A 45 -15.41 12.75 1.49
CA TRP A 45 -14.68 12.82 2.76
C TRP A 45 -14.64 11.46 3.43
N VAL A 46 -13.47 11.07 3.92
CA VAL A 46 -13.27 9.82 4.64
C VAL A 46 -12.43 10.09 5.87
N GLU A 47 -12.90 9.62 7.02
CA GLU A 47 -12.26 9.85 8.33
C GLU A 47 -12.23 8.58 9.16
N HIS A 48 -11.20 8.46 10.02
CA HIS A 48 -11.11 7.44 11.06
C HIS A 48 -10.98 8.07 12.45
N ASP A 49 -11.39 7.32 13.46
CA ASP A 49 -11.12 7.69 14.84
C ASP A 49 -9.79 7.07 15.28
N ALA A 50 -8.77 7.91 15.48
CA ALA A 50 -7.43 7.44 15.85
C ALA A 50 -7.39 6.77 17.23
N GLU A 51 -8.27 7.17 18.16
CA GLU A 51 -8.39 6.50 19.47
C GLU A 51 -9.07 5.13 19.34
N GLU A 52 -10.05 4.97 18.44
CA GLU A 52 -10.67 3.67 18.15
C GLU A 52 -9.65 2.71 17.54
N ILE A 53 -8.82 3.18 16.59
CA ILE A 53 -7.72 2.40 16.02
C ILE A 53 -6.76 1.94 17.13
N TRP A 54 -6.34 2.85 18.00
CA TRP A 54 -5.48 2.53 19.14
C TRP A 54 -6.09 1.48 20.09
N ALA A 55 -7.33 1.71 20.54
CA ALA A 55 -8.01 0.81 21.46
C ALA A 55 -8.21 -0.58 20.84
N THR A 56 -8.59 -0.63 19.55
CA THR A 56 -8.72 -1.87 18.80
C THR A 56 -7.39 -2.62 18.73
N GLN A 57 -6.30 -1.92 18.37
CA GLN A 57 -5.00 -2.55 18.23
C GLN A 57 -4.49 -3.12 19.56
N VAL A 58 -4.67 -2.41 20.69
CA VAL A 58 -4.31 -2.91 22.02
C VAL A 58 -5.08 -4.17 22.36
N GLY A 59 -6.39 -4.19 22.13
CA GLY A 59 -7.22 -5.39 22.35
C GLY A 59 -6.71 -6.59 21.58
N LEU A 60 -6.34 -6.38 20.30
CA LEU A 60 -5.82 -7.44 19.45
C LEU A 60 -4.44 -7.97 19.85
N MET A 61 -3.58 -7.11 20.42
CA MET A 61 -2.29 -7.54 20.99
C MET A 61 -2.50 -8.54 22.13
N TYR A 62 -3.40 -8.23 23.06
CA TYR A 62 -3.76 -9.15 24.17
C TYR A 62 -4.44 -10.42 23.66
N GLU A 63 -5.37 -10.31 22.70
CA GLU A 63 -6.07 -11.45 22.12
C GLU A 63 -5.10 -12.41 21.42
N ALA A 64 -4.18 -11.89 20.59
CA ALA A 64 -3.20 -12.70 19.88
C ALA A 64 -2.27 -13.46 20.84
N MET A 65 -1.82 -12.82 21.91
CA MET A 65 -1.02 -13.47 22.95
C MET A 65 -1.83 -14.53 23.71
N SER A 66 -3.07 -14.22 24.08
CA SER A 66 -3.97 -15.13 24.82
C SER A 66 -4.25 -16.41 24.03
N LYS A 67 -4.45 -16.33 22.72
CA LYS A 67 -4.68 -17.52 21.87
C LYS A 67 -3.56 -18.56 21.92
N LEU A 68 -2.33 -18.13 22.22
CA LEU A 68 -1.15 -19.01 22.34
C LEU A 68 -0.74 -19.27 23.79
N ASN A 69 -1.43 -18.71 24.78
CA ASN A 69 -1.00 -18.68 26.18
C ASN A 69 0.43 -18.16 26.37
N VAL A 70 0.81 -17.12 25.60
CA VAL A 70 2.12 -16.45 25.70
C VAL A 70 1.98 -15.14 26.46
N THR A 71 3.09 -14.71 27.05
CA THR A 71 3.19 -13.46 27.83
C THR A 71 3.98 -12.40 27.07
N PRO A 72 3.92 -11.13 27.44
CA PRO A 72 4.77 -10.09 26.86
C PRO A 72 6.28 -10.41 26.90
N ALA A 73 6.74 -11.22 27.86
CA ALA A 73 8.13 -11.66 27.93
C ALA A 73 8.55 -12.66 26.81
N ASP A 74 7.58 -13.26 26.13
CA ASP A 74 7.83 -14.15 25.00
C ASP A 74 7.99 -13.38 23.67
N ILE A 75 7.74 -12.05 23.65
CA ILE A 75 7.80 -11.21 22.47
C ILE A 75 9.19 -10.56 22.37
N ALA A 76 9.92 -10.86 21.30
CA ALA A 76 11.25 -10.33 21.02
C ALA A 76 11.22 -8.87 20.55
N GLY A 77 10.20 -8.49 19.80
CA GLY A 77 10.03 -7.16 19.25
C GLY A 77 8.69 -6.97 18.56
N ILE A 78 8.34 -5.71 18.35
CA ILE A 78 7.12 -5.29 17.65
C ILE A 78 7.50 -4.64 16.35
N GLY A 79 6.89 -5.11 15.25
CA GLY A 79 6.89 -4.48 13.94
C GLY A 79 5.54 -3.84 13.64
N ILE A 80 5.54 -2.69 12.98
CA ILE A 80 4.34 -1.91 12.66
C ILE A 80 4.26 -1.74 11.15
N THR A 81 3.09 -2.02 10.60
CA THR A 81 2.73 -1.63 9.24
C THR A 81 1.37 -0.95 9.25
N ASN A 82 1.15 -0.03 8.33
CA ASN A 82 -0.02 0.82 8.37
C ASN A 82 -0.49 1.25 7.00
N GLN A 83 -1.79 1.54 6.89
CA GLN A 83 -2.31 2.35 5.81
C GLN A 83 -1.51 3.66 5.74
N ARG A 84 -0.98 3.98 4.56
CA ARG A 84 -0.11 5.15 4.37
C ARG A 84 -0.93 6.44 4.32
N GLU A 85 -0.28 7.58 4.38
CA GLU A 85 -0.79 8.95 4.13
C GLU A 85 -1.91 9.41 5.06
N THR A 86 -2.59 8.53 5.78
CA THR A 86 -3.65 8.89 6.73
C THR A 86 -3.08 9.77 7.83
N THR A 87 -3.65 10.97 7.95
CA THR A 87 -3.09 12.10 8.70
C THR A 87 -3.73 12.21 10.07
N VAL A 88 -2.92 12.15 11.12
CA VAL A 88 -3.32 12.36 12.51
C VAL A 88 -2.62 13.59 13.09
N VAL A 89 -3.36 14.47 13.75
CA VAL A 89 -2.81 15.59 14.52
C VAL A 89 -3.34 15.52 15.93
N TRP A 90 -2.45 15.60 16.92
CA TRP A 90 -2.84 15.50 18.33
C TRP A 90 -2.11 16.53 19.20
N ASP A 91 -2.75 16.87 20.31
CA ASP A 91 -2.18 17.74 21.30
C ASP A 91 -1.14 16.97 22.14
N LYS A 92 0.07 17.51 22.23
CA LYS A 92 1.23 16.87 22.88
C LYS A 92 1.03 16.66 24.38
N GLU A 93 0.31 17.56 25.06
CA GLU A 93 0.11 17.51 26.52
C GLU A 93 -1.00 16.54 26.88
N THR A 94 -2.14 16.61 26.17
CA THR A 94 -3.31 15.80 26.50
C THR A 94 -3.28 14.42 25.83
N GLY A 95 -2.49 14.28 24.76
CA GLY A 95 -2.43 13.08 23.93
C GLY A 95 -3.71 12.81 23.14
N ARG A 96 -4.58 13.82 22.95
CA ARG A 96 -5.84 13.68 22.25
C ARG A 96 -5.76 14.21 20.81
N PRO A 97 -6.28 13.48 19.82
CA PRO A 97 -6.43 14.01 18.47
C PRO A 97 -7.28 15.29 18.49
N VAL A 98 -6.88 16.29 17.69
CA VAL A 98 -7.60 17.56 17.57
C VAL A 98 -8.82 17.46 16.64
N CYS A 99 -8.83 16.45 15.77
CA CYS A 99 -9.92 16.05 14.90
C CYS A 99 -9.79 14.56 14.55
N LYS A 100 -10.78 14.00 13.85
CA LYS A 100 -10.63 12.65 13.29
C LYS A 100 -9.49 12.59 12.27
N ALA A 101 -8.82 11.45 12.17
CA ALA A 101 -7.78 11.22 11.18
C ALA A 101 -8.35 11.34 9.77
N ILE A 102 -7.69 12.12 8.92
CA ILE A 102 -8.09 12.26 7.50
C ILE A 102 -7.45 11.16 6.69
N VAL A 103 -8.29 10.27 6.13
CA VAL A 103 -7.84 9.06 5.44
C VAL A 103 -7.25 9.38 4.08
N TRP A 104 -6.33 8.55 3.59
CA TRP A 104 -5.70 8.66 2.28
C TRP A 104 -6.72 8.77 1.11
N GLN A 105 -7.89 8.15 1.23
CA GLN A 105 -8.98 8.19 0.24
C GLN A 105 -9.73 9.54 0.20
N CYS A 106 -9.56 10.37 1.24
CA CYS A 106 -10.32 11.61 1.38
C CYS A 106 -9.93 12.64 0.32
N ARG A 107 -10.94 13.22 -0.36
CA ARG A 107 -10.73 14.18 -1.46
C ARG A 107 -10.92 15.65 -1.06
N ARG A 108 -11.10 15.97 0.24
CA ARG A 108 -11.38 17.34 0.72
C ARG A 108 -10.35 18.38 0.34
N THR A 109 -9.12 17.98 0.03
CA THR A 109 -8.02 18.87 -0.33
C THR A 109 -7.75 18.92 -1.84
N ALA A 110 -8.62 18.34 -2.68
CA ALA A 110 -8.42 18.29 -4.12
C ALA A 110 -8.32 19.70 -4.75
N GLU A 111 -9.19 20.63 -4.34
CA GLU A 111 -9.16 22.02 -4.82
C GLU A 111 -7.87 22.75 -4.44
N TYR A 112 -7.33 22.50 -3.24
CA TYR A 112 -6.06 23.05 -2.83
C TYR A 112 -4.89 22.47 -3.65
N CYS A 113 -4.92 21.19 -3.99
CA CYS A 113 -3.94 20.61 -4.90
C CYS A 113 -3.98 21.28 -6.28
N ASP A 114 -5.17 21.55 -6.81
CA ASP A 114 -5.31 22.23 -8.10
C ASP A 114 -4.82 23.70 -8.04
N LEU A 115 -5.08 24.38 -6.94
CA LEU A 115 -4.52 25.72 -6.70
C LEU A 115 -2.98 25.70 -6.70
N LEU A 116 -2.35 24.73 -6.03
CA LEU A 116 -0.89 24.58 -6.02
C LEU A 116 -0.33 24.28 -7.42
N LYS A 117 -1.03 23.47 -8.22
CA LYS A 117 -0.66 23.23 -9.64
C LYS A 117 -0.73 24.50 -10.47
N ILE A 118 -1.82 25.29 -10.34
CA ILE A 118 -1.99 26.56 -11.04
C ILE A 118 -0.88 27.56 -10.66
N ARG A 119 -0.44 27.55 -9.39
CA ARG A 119 0.68 28.38 -8.92
C ARG A 119 2.06 27.89 -9.38
N GLY A 120 2.13 26.78 -10.11
CA GLY A 120 3.37 26.25 -10.71
C GLY A 120 4.21 25.35 -9.80
N TYR A 121 3.71 24.91 -8.65
CA TYR A 121 4.48 24.10 -7.70
C TYR A 121 4.59 22.61 -8.06
N ALA A 122 3.85 22.12 -9.06
CA ALA A 122 3.77 20.69 -9.38
C ALA A 122 5.15 20.04 -9.60
N ASN A 123 6.03 20.69 -10.35
CA ASN A 123 7.37 20.17 -10.63
C ASN A 123 8.25 20.12 -9.38
N MET A 124 8.25 21.18 -8.57
CA MET A 124 9.02 21.25 -7.33
C MET A 124 8.65 20.10 -6.37
N PHE A 125 7.34 19.87 -6.16
CA PHE A 125 6.89 18.73 -5.35
C PHE A 125 7.36 17.41 -5.93
N ARG A 126 7.19 17.20 -7.24
CA ARG A 126 7.58 15.96 -7.90
C ARG A 126 9.07 15.69 -7.80
N GLU A 127 9.90 16.67 -8.11
CA GLU A 127 11.36 16.55 -8.08
C GLU A 127 11.89 16.23 -6.68
N LYS A 128 11.31 16.85 -5.63
CA LYS A 128 11.79 16.66 -4.26
C LYS A 128 11.22 15.42 -3.57
N THR A 129 9.96 15.09 -3.84
CA THR A 129 9.25 14.02 -3.10
C THR A 129 9.03 12.74 -3.89
N GLY A 130 9.21 12.77 -5.22
CA GLY A 130 8.85 11.67 -6.13
C GLY A 130 7.35 11.51 -6.36
N LEU A 131 6.52 12.38 -5.76
CA LEU A 131 5.07 12.27 -5.75
C LEU A 131 4.42 13.33 -6.64
N VAL A 132 3.19 13.06 -7.07
CA VAL A 132 2.34 14.05 -7.74
C VAL A 132 1.55 14.86 -6.72
N LEU A 133 1.20 16.12 -7.05
CA LEU A 133 0.28 16.92 -6.24
C LEU A 133 -1.13 16.33 -6.31
N ASP A 134 -1.51 15.59 -5.28
CA ASP A 134 -2.84 14.98 -5.15
C ASP A 134 -3.29 14.94 -3.68
N ALA A 135 -4.61 15.01 -3.47
CA ALA A 135 -5.24 14.90 -2.16
C ALA A 135 -4.99 13.54 -1.46
N TYR A 136 -4.41 12.58 -2.16
CA TYR A 136 -3.99 11.28 -1.64
C TYR A 136 -2.98 11.42 -0.50
N PHE A 137 -2.00 12.31 -0.63
CA PHE A 137 -0.86 12.45 0.27
C PHE A 137 -1.13 13.34 1.49
N SER A 138 -0.32 13.22 2.55
CA SER A 138 -0.60 13.81 3.88
C SER A 138 -0.50 15.34 3.93
N GLY A 139 0.46 15.95 3.21
CA GLY A 139 0.82 17.36 3.40
C GLY A 139 -0.36 18.33 3.22
N THR A 140 -1.19 18.12 2.19
CA THR A 140 -2.37 18.97 1.96
C THR A 140 -3.46 18.75 3.00
N LYS A 141 -3.57 17.53 3.57
CA LYS A 141 -4.50 17.23 4.68
C LYS A 141 -4.05 17.92 5.96
N LEU A 142 -2.74 17.93 6.22
CA LEU A 142 -2.18 18.64 7.37
C LEU A 142 -2.41 20.15 7.26
N HIS A 143 -2.15 20.74 6.10
CA HIS A 143 -2.49 22.14 5.80
C HIS A 143 -3.98 22.42 6.09
N TRP A 144 -4.88 21.55 5.58
CA TRP A 144 -6.32 21.69 5.83
C TRP A 144 -6.67 21.68 7.33
N ILE A 145 -6.05 20.78 8.11
CA ILE A 145 -6.29 20.73 9.56
C ILE A 145 -5.86 22.04 10.23
N LEU A 146 -4.70 22.58 9.88
CA LEU A 146 -4.19 23.81 10.44
C LEU A 146 -5.08 25.01 10.14
N GLU A 147 -5.69 25.06 8.96
CA GLU A 147 -6.61 26.13 8.56
C GLU A 147 -8.01 25.98 9.16
N ASN A 148 -8.54 24.76 9.30
CA ASN A 148 -9.96 24.55 9.58
C ASN A 148 -10.26 24.12 11.04
N VAL A 149 -9.26 23.64 11.79
CA VAL A 149 -9.45 23.31 13.19
C VAL A 149 -9.11 24.52 14.05
N PRO A 150 -10.04 24.98 14.93
CA PRO A 150 -9.82 26.18 15.73
C PRO A 150 -8.51 26.15 16.51
N GLN A 151 -7.71 27.22 16.44
CA GLN A 151 -6.42 27.41 17.08
C GLN A 151 -5.33 26.40 16.71
N ALA A 152 -5.54 25.57 15.66
CA ALA A 152 -4.56 24.55 15.30
C ALA A 152 -3.24 25.17 14.81
N GLN A 153 -3.28 26.19 13.94
CA GLN A 153 -2.09 26.87 13.46
C GLN A 153 -1.28 27.49 14.61
N GLU A 154 -1.93 28.25 15.49
CA GLU A 154 -1.26 28.91 16.65
C GLU A 154 -0.63 27.87 17.60
N LYS A 155 -1.33 26.77 17.88
CA LYS A 155 -0.82 25.70 18.73
C LYS A 155 0.34 24.94 18.06
N ALA A 156 0.29 24.74 16.76
CA ALA A 156 1.36 24.10 16.01
C ALA A 156 2.64 24.96 16.01
N GLU A 157 2.52 26.28 15.78
CA GLU A 157 3.62 27.24 15.86
C GLU A 157 4.22 27.31 17.27
N ALA A 158 3.37 27.17 18.30
CA ALA A 158 3.81 27.08 19.69
C ALA A 158 4.41 25.72 20.09
N GLY A 159 4.54 24.76 19.15
CA GLY A 159 5.08 23.43 19.39
C GLY A 159 4.22 22.53 20.29
N LYS A 160 2.91 22.82 20.40
CA LYS A 160 1.95 22.07 21.22
C LYS A 160 1.24 20.94 20.47
N LEU A 161 1.26 20.95 19.15
CA LEU A 161 0.68 19.90 18.33
C LEU A 161 1.76 19.02 17.72
N LEU A 162 1.43 17.75 17.56
CA LEU A 162 2.23 16.75 16.85
C LEU A 162 1.43 16.24 15.66
N PHE A 163 2.13 16.01 14.57
CA PHE A 163 1.63 15.34 13.36
C PHE A 163 2.24 13.95 13.22
N GLY A 164 1.50 13.03 12.67
CA GLY A 164 2.03 11.76 12.18
C GLY A 164 1.06 11.04 11.26
N THR A 165 1.61 10.08 10.55
CA THR A 165 0.84 8.99 9.98
C THR A 165 0.50 7.97 11.06
N ILE A 166 -0.24 6.91 10.73
CA ILE A 166 -0.74 5.96 11.74
C ILE A 166 0.41 5.30 12.53
N ASP A 167 1.55 5.01 11.90
CA ASP A 167 2.75 4.49 12.57
C ASP A 167 3.22 5.41 13.69
N SER A 168 3.38 6.71 13.41
CA SER A 168 3.80 7.70 14.42
C SER A 168 2.84 7.77 15.59
N TRP A 169 1.53 7.77 15.33
CA TRP A 169 0.49 7.76 16.34
C TRP A 169 0.60 6.52 17.24
N ILE A 170 0.73 5.33 16.63
CA ILE A 170 0.83 4.07 17.36
C ILE A 170 2.13 3.97 18.17
N ILE A 171 3.27 4.37 17.60
CA ILE A 171 4.55 4.39 18.32
C ILE A 171 4.47 5.34 19.51
N TRP A 172 3.89 6.54 19.30
CA TRP A 172 3.71 7.52 20.37
C TRP A 172 2.84 6.97 21.50
N LYS A 173 1.71 6.32 21.18
CA LYS A 173 0.82 5.67 22.16
C LYS A 173 1.50 4.49 22.86
N LEU A 174 2.18 3.60 22.14
CA LEU A 174 2.89 2.45 22.69
C LEU A 174 3.99 2.85 23.67
N THR A 175 4.65 3.98 23.41
CA THR A 175 5.74 4.50 24.26
C THR A 175 5.26 5.40 25.41
N GLY A 176 3.95 5.56 25.58
CA GLY A 176 3.38 6.44 26.61
C GLY A 176 3.68 7.92 26.39
N GLY A 177 3.71 8.36 25.13
CA GLY A 177 3.93 9.75 24.74
C GLY A 177 5.41 10.20 24.74
N LYS A 178 6.35 9.27 24.78
CA LYS A 178 7.79 9.58 24.90
C LYS A 178 8.53 9.66 23.56
N VAL A 179 8.05 8.98 22.52
CA VAL A 179 8.72 8.88 21.23
C VAL A 179 7.78 9.35 20.12
N HIS A 180 8.21 10.40 19.41
CA HIS A 180 7.52 10.95 18.24
C HIS A 180 8.39 10.75 17.00
N VAL A 181 8.12 9.73 16.25
CA VAL A 181 8.98 9.24 15.15
C VAL A 181 8.13 8.60 14.04
N THR A 182 8.65 8.64 12.83
CA THR A 182 8.16 7.87 11.67
C THR A 182 9.33 7.20 10.97
N ASP A 183 9.05 6.29 10.03
CA ASP A 183 10.08 5.71 9.17
C ASP A 183 10.21 6.42 7.82
N TYR A 184 11.31 6.13 7.09
CA TYR A 184 11.55 6.69 5.77
C TYR A 184 10.42 6.40 4.77
N SER A 185 9.84 5.19 4.81
CA SER A 185 8.81 4.82 3.85
C SER A 185 7.52 5.62 4.06
N ASN A 186 7.06 5.76 5.31
CA ASN A 186 5.89 6.59 5.65
C ASN A 186 6.17 8.08 5.41
N ALA A 187 7.34 8.58 5.80
CA ALA A 187 7.75 9.97 5.55
C ALA A 187 7.69 10.30 4.05
N SER A 188 8.19 9.40 3.18
CA SER A 188 8.17 9.58 1.73
C SER A 188 6.76 9.68 1.13
N ARG A 189 5.70 9.31 1.87
CA ARG A 189 4.30 9.40 1.43
C ARG A 189 3.59 10.67 1.89
N THR A 190 4.28 11.55 2.58
CA THR A 190 3.65 12.73 3.18
C THR A 190 3.53 13.94 2.24
N LEU A 191 4.20 13.94 1.10
CA LEU A 191 4.36 15.11 0.21
C LEU A 191 5.19 16.25 0.84
N MET A 192 5.88 15.99 1.96
CA MET A 192 6.68 16.97 2.70
C MET A 192 8.14 16.55 2.85
N PHE A 193 8.45 15.29 2.59
CA PHE A 193 9.75 14.71 2.80
C PHE A 193 10.55 14.67 1.49
N ASN A 194 11.76 15.21 1.52
CA ASN A 194 12.67 15.18 0.38
C ASN A 194 13.37 13.82 0.34
N ILE A 195 13.06 13.01 -0.69
CA ILE A 195 13.57 11.65 -0.81
C ILE A 195 15.06 11.59 -1.20
N HIS A 196 15.67 12.71 -1.61
CA HIS A 196 17.08 12.79 -1.98
C HIS A 196 17.96 13.18 -0.78
N THR A 197 17.50 14.13 0.05
CA THR A 197 18.22 14.58 1.24
C THR A 197 17.88 13.79 2.49
N LEU A 198 16.77 13.03 2.46
CA LEU A 198 16.21 12.27 3.58
C LEU A 198 15.85 13.17 4.77
N GLU A 199 15.30 14.35 4.48
CA GLU A 199 14.87 15.36 5.45
C GLU A 199 13.52 15.95 5.08
N TRP A 200 12.82 16.55 6.06
CA TRP A 200 11.66 17.38 5.82
C TRP A 200 12.08 18.61 5.01
N ASP A 201 11.41 18.86 3.86
CA ASP A 201 11.80 19.93 2.92
C ASP A 201 11.27 21.28 3.35
N GLU A 202 12.16 22.21 3.72
CA GLU A 202 11.82 23.54 4.25
C GLU A 202 11.01 24.39 3.25
N GLU A 203 11.30 24.28 1.95
CA GLU A 203 10.57 25.04 0.93
C GLU A 203 9.13 24.53 0.81
N ILE A 204 8.95 23.20 0.80
CA ILE A 204 7.63 22.59 0.79
C ILE A 204 6.85 22.95 2.07
N LEU A 205 7.48 22.87 3.24
CA LEU A 205 6.84 23.24 4.50
C LEU A 205 6.39 24.71 4.48
N THR A 206 7.21 25.60 3.93
CA THR A 206 6.85 27.01 3.76
C THR A 206 5.64 27.19 2.84
N VAL A 207 5.62 26.52 1.69
CA VAL A 207 4.49 26.59 0.73
C VAL A 207 3.19 26.07 1.37
N LEU A 208 3.27 25.02 2.18
CA LEU A 208 2.12 24.43 2.84
C LEU A 208 1.75 25.11 4.17
N GLY A 209 2.57 26.07 4.68
CA GLY A 209 2.34 26.73 5.97
C GLY A 209 2.45 25.78 7.17
N ILE A 210 3.30 24.76 7.10
CA ILE A 210 3.42 23.72 8.11
C ILE A 210 4.62 23.98 9.02
N PRO A 211 4.42 24.20 10.34
CA PRO A 211 5.52 24.35 11.28
C PRO A 211 6.32 23.05 11.46
N LYS A 212 7.63 23.09 11.22
CA LYS A 212 8.53 21.93 11.36
C LYS A 212 8.49 21.31 12.76
N ALA A 213 8.22 22.08 13.79
CA ALA A 213 8.20 21.64 15.19
C ALA A 213 7.13 20.54 15.47
N MET A 214 6.13 20.40 14.61
CA MET A 214 5.09 19.38 14.76
C MET A 214 5.41 18.06 14.03
N LEU A 215 6.50 18.00 13.26
CA LEU A 215 6.84 16.83 12.45
C LEU A 215 7.66 15.81 13.27
N PRO A 216 7.47 14.50 13.04
CA PRO A 216 8.21 13.46 13.75
C PRO A 216 9.69 13.41 13.30
N GLU A 217 10.55 12.89 14.15
CA GLU A 217 11.88 12.45 13.76
C GLU A 217 11.75 11.30 12.74
N VAL A 218 12.55 11.31 11.69
CA VAL A 218 12.52 10.26 10.65
C VAL A 218 13.67 9.29 10.87
N LYS A 219 13.36 7.99 10.90
CA LYS A 219 14.33 6.91 11.18
C LYS A 219 14.29 5.82 10.11
N PRO A 220 15.34 4.95 10.06
CA PRO A 220 15.30 3.75 9.24
C PRO A 220 14.11 2.85 9.57
N SER A 221 13.60 2.11 8.58
CA SER A 221 12.46 1.21 8.74
C SER A 221 12.74 0.03 9.67
N SER A 222 14.01 -0.37 9.79
CA SER A 222 14.50 -1.39 10.73
C SER A 222 15.47 -0.76 11.72
N CYS A 223 14.96 -0.34 12.87
CA CYS A 223 15.75 0.17 13.99
C CYS A 223 14.91 0.15 15.27
N ILE A 224 15.54 0.27 16.44
CA ILE A 224 14.80 0.40 17.69
C ILE A 224 14.32 1.84 17.84
N TYR A 225 13.00 2.04 17.74
CA TYR A 225 12.35 3.34 17.94
C TYR A 225 12.18 3.69 19.42
N GLY A 226 11.95 2.68 20.25
CA GLY A 226 11.70 2.79 21.67
C GLY A 226 11.22 1.47 22.25
N THR A 227 10.64 1.51 23.45
CA THR A 227 10.04 0.35 24.10
C THR A 227 8.63 0.67 24.56
N THR A 228 7.80 -0.36 24.68
CA THR A 228 6.44 -0.23 25.23
C THR A 228 6.46 0.39 26.61
N ASP A 229 5.44 1.20 26.95
CA ASP A 229 5.26 1.77 28.28
C ASP A 229 4.87 0.67 29.28
N ALA A 230 5.41 0.76 30.51
CA ALA A 230 5.14 -0.20 31.56
C ALA A 230 3.66 -0.25 32.01
N LYS A 231 2.85 0.77 31.68
CA LYS A 231 1.41 0.76 31.95
C LYS A 231 0.65 -0.16 30.95
N LEU A 232 1.25 -0.42 29.78
CA LEU A 232 0.65 -1.30 28.77
C LEU A 232 1.05 -2.75 29.01
N PHE A 233 2.35 -2.97 29.25
CA PHE A 233 2.90 -4.30 29.56
C PHE A 233 3.90 -4.18 30.71
N GLU A 234 3.91 -5.17 31.61
CA GLU A 234 4.88 -5.21 32.73
C GLU A 234 6.33 -5.30 32.25
N VAL A 235 6.53 -5.79 31.02
CA VAL A 235 7.83 -5.94 30.36
C VAL A 235 7.96 -4.92 29.23
N LYS A 236 9.16 -4.32 29.10
CA LYS A 236 9.48 -3.43 27.98
C LYS A 236 9.77 -4.25 26.72
N ILE A 237 8.89 -4.18 25.74
CA ILE A 237 9.06 -4.82 24.43
C ILE A 237 9.63 -3.78 23.45
N PRO A 238 10.75 -4.06 22.74
CA PRO A 238 11.26 -3.16 21.71
C PRO A 238 10.26 -2.95 20.56
N ILE A 239 10.05 -1.71 20.17
CA ILE A 239 9.35 -1.34 18.93
C ILE A 239 10.47 -1.14 17.90
N ALA A 240 10.58 -2.03 16.93
CA ALA A 240 11.84 -2.20 16.21
C ALA A 240 11.71 -2.24 14.67
N GLY A 241 10.50 -2.17 14.15
CA GLY A 241 10.23 -2.08 12.71
C GLY A 241 9.00 -1.22 12.44
N ALA A 242 9.08 -0.37 11.43
CA ALA A 242 7.92 0.36 10.91
C ALA A 242 8.09 0.60 9.42
N ALA A 243 7.03 0.38 8.64
CA ALA A 243 6.95 0.79 7.24
C ALA A 243 5.49 0.83 6.78
N GLY A 244 5.23 1.59 5.71
CA GLY A 244 3.93 1.61 5.04
C GLY A 244 3.54 0.21 4.53
N ASP A 245 2.23 -0.04 4.42
CA ASP A 245 1.68 -1.36 4.07
C ASP A 245 2.25 -1.95 2.77
N GLN A 246 2.36 -1.14 1.73
CA GLN A 246 2.87 -1.58 0.44
C GLN A 246 4.38 -1.85 0.47
N GLN A 247 5.14 -1.07 1.23
CA GLN A 247 6.57 -1.27 1.45
C GLN A 247 6.82 -2.52 2.32
N CYS A 248 6.03 -2.72 3.37
CA CYS A 248 6.07 -3.96 4.14
C CYS A 248 5.74 -5.17 3.28
N ALA A 249 4.73 -5.09 2.39
CA ALA A 249 4.43 -6.19 1.47
C ALA A 249 5.60 -6.50 0.52
N LEU A 250 6.26 -5.46 -0.01
CA LEU A 250 7.47 -5.64 -0.83
C LEU A 250 8.60 -6.31 -0.06
N PHE A 251 8.82 -5.91 1.21
CA PHE A 251 9.83 -6.51 2.09
C PHE A 251 9.47 -7.95 2.49
N GLY A 252 8.20 -8.20 2.82
CA GLY A 252 7.68 -9.52 3.19
C GLY A 252 7.71 -10.52 2.03
N GLN A 253 7.57 -10.03 0.79
CA GLN A 253 7.77 -10.80 -0.45
C GLN A 253 9.26 -11.00 -0.79
N THR A 254 10.16 -10.53 0.07
CA THR A 254 11.62 -10.62 -0.11
C THR A 254 12.16 -10.03 -1.42
N CYS A 255 11.50 -9.00 -1.95
CA CYS A 255 11.93 -8.28 -3.16
C CYS A 255 13.12 -7.37 -2.85
N PHE A 256 14.28 -7.95 -2.47
CA PHE A 256 15.45 -7.23 -1.97
C PHE A 256 16.41 -6.74 -3.05
N ALA A 257 16.25 -7.20 -4.29
CA ALA A 257 17.08 -6.79 -5.40
C ALA A 257 16.34 -5.86 -6.36
N ALA A 258 17.09 -4.95 -7.01
CA ALA A 258 16.54 -4.10 -8.06
C ALA A 258 15.95 -4.96 -9.20
N GLY A 259 14.73 -4.64 -9.63
CA GLY A 259 13.97 -5.39 -10.62
C GLY A 259 13.10 -6.51 -10.04
N GLU A 260 13.16 -6.78 -8.73
CA GLU A 260 12.16 -7.61 -8.06
C GLU A 260 10.94 -6.75 -7.72
N ALA A 261 9.76 -7.28 -7.98
CA ALA A 261 8.51 -6.56 -7.80
C ALA A 261 7.42 -7.42 -7.18
N LYS A 262 6.51 -6.77 -6.50
CA LYS A 262 5.29 -7.39 -5.99
C LYS A 262 4.05 -6.72 -6.56
N ASN A 263 2.94 -7.46 -6.68
CA ASN A 263 1.62 -6.91 -6.91
C ASN A 263 0.61 -7.48 -5.91
N THR A 264 -0.01 -6.60 -5.14
CA THR A 264 -1.09 -6.96 -4.21
C THR A 264 -2.44 -6.81 -4.91
N TYR A 265 -3.17 -7.91 -5.09
CA TYR A 265 -4.48 -7.94 -5.73
C TYR A 265 -5.59 -7.85 -4.66
N GLY A 266 -5.91 -6.61 -4.26
CA GLY A 266 -7.05 -6.28 -3.41
C GLY A 266 -8.26 -5.82 -4.22
N THR A 267 -9.03 -4.86 -3.70
CA THR A 267 -10.08 -4.13 -4.43
C THR A 267 -9.52 -3.49 -5.70
N GLY A 268 -8.41 -2.78 -5.58
CA GLY A 268 -7.50 -2.41 -6.66
C GLY A 268 -6.25 -3.29 -6.66
N GLY A 269 -5.25 -2.89 -7.44
CA GLY A 269 -3.93 -3.51 -7.46
C GLY A 269 -2.84 -2.48 -7.17
N PHE A 270 -1.87 -2.85 -6.33
CA PHE A 270 -0.73 -2.01 -6.00
C PHE A 270 0.56 -2.74 -6.33
N MET A 271 1.23 -2.26 -7.37
CA MET A 271 2.51 -2.79 -7.81
C MET A 271 3.64 -1.91 -7.32
N LEU A 272 4.63 -2.52 -6.66
CA LEU A 272 5.88 -1.88 -6.31
C LEU A 272 7.04 -2.69 -6.91
N MET A 273 7.99 -1.98 -7.51
CA MET A 273 9.26 -2.55 -7.98
C MET A 273 10.42 -1.89 -7.24
N ASN A 274 11.27 -2.70 -6.62
CA ASN A 274 12.52 -2.24 -6.03
C ASN A 274 13.44 -1.70 -7.14
N THR A 275 13.91 -0.47 -7.02
CA THR A 275 14.81 0.19 -7.98
C THR A 275 16.25 0.33 -7.46
N GLY A 276 16.54 -0.20 -6.25
CA GLY A 276 17.84 -0.12 -5.60
C GLY A 276 18.07 1.20 -4.88
N GLU A 277 19.33 1.58 -4.70
CA GLU A 277 19.76 2.71 -3.86
C GLU A 277 19.61 4.08 -4.53
N LYS A 278 19.01 4.17 -5.73
CA LYS A 278 18.78 5.43 -6.43
C LYS A 278 17.31 5.63 -6.76
N PRO A 279 16.75 6.81 -6.48
CA PRO A 279 15.40 7.12 -6.90
C PRO A 279 15.33 7.22 -8.43
N VAL A 280 14.22 6.76 -9.00
CA VAL A 280 13.93 6.84 -10.43
C VAL A 280 12.85 7.89 -10.65
N ASP A 281 13.12 8.89 -11.47
CA ASP A 281 12.10 9.87 -11.87
C ASP A 281 11.21 9.27 -12.97
N SER A 282 9.93 9.07 -12.65
CA SER A 282 8.98 8.47 -13.58
C SER A 282 8.48 9.51 -14.60
N LYS A 283 8.55 9.17 -15.88
CA LYS A 283 7.96 9.95 -16.98
C LYS A 283 6.59 9.40 -17.42
N ASN A 284 6.27 8.18 -17.00
CA ASN A 284 5.05 7.47 -17.36
C ASN A 284 3.96 7.55 -16.27
N GLY A 285 4.04 8.55 -15.35
CA GLY A 285 3.00 8.81 -14.37
C GLY A 285 3.03 7.89 -13.13
N LEU A 286 4.09 7.12 -12.92
CA LEU A 286 4.29 6.38 -11.67
C LEU A 286 4.75 7.33 -10.57
N VAL A 287 4.71 6.87 -9.33
CA VAL A 287 5.28 7.59 -8.20
C VAL A 287 6.55 6.91 -7.72
N THR A 288 7.54 7.73 -7.33
CA THR A 288 8.75 7.24 -6.68
C THR A 288 8.59 7.36 -5.18
N THR A 289 8.95 6.32 -4.46
CA THR A 289 8.83 6.27 -3.00
C THR A 289 10.06 5.60 -2.39
N ILE A 290 10.31 5.81 -1.11
CA ILE A 290 11.32 5.02 -0.40
C ILE A 290 10.72 3.66 -0.08
N ALA A 291 11.42 2.60 -0.45
CA ALA A 291 11.04 1.22 -0.13
C ALA A 291 11.28 0.93 1.36
N TRP A 292 12.49 1.20 1.83
CA TRP A 292 12.90 1.05 3.24
C TRP A 292 14.27 1.67 3.51
N GLY A 293 14.57 1.83 4.80
CA GLY A 293 15.90 2.07 5.32
C GLY A 293 16.32 0.90 6.22
N VAL A 294 17.35 0.15 5.81
CA VAL A 294 17.85 -1.03 6.53
C VAL A 294 19.37 -1.08 6.43
N ASP A 295 20.07 -1.41 7.51
CA ASP A 295 21.54 -1.57 7.55
C ASP A 295 22.32 -0.35 7.03
N GLY A 296 21.83 0.86 7.31
CA GLY A 296 22.46 2.11 6.88
C GLY A 296 22.26 2.45 5.40
N LYS A 297 21.46 1.67 4.66
CA LYS A 297 21.13 1.89 3.26
C LYS A 297 19.67 2.27 3.11
N VAL A 298 19.39 3.14 2.13
CA VAL A 298 18.04 3.47 1.70
C VAL A 298 17.83 2.93 0.30
N GLU A 299 16.77 2.15 0.14
CA GLU A 299 16.36 1.62 -1.15
C GLU A 299 15.02 2.26 -1.57
N TYR A 300 14.84 2.42 -2.87
CA TYR A 300 13.69 3.10 -3.48
C TYR A 300 12.82 2.12 -4.24
N ALA A 301 11.59 2.53 -4.51
CA ALA A 301 10.66 1.78 -5.34
C ALA A 301 9.89 2.70 -6.28
N LEU A 302 9.58 2.19 -7.47
CA LEU A 302 8.51 2.73 -8.30
C LEU A 302 7.19 2.08 -7.90
N GLU A 303 6.15 2.89 -7.76
CA GLU A 303 4.80 2.44 -7.45
C GLU A 303 3.82 2.84 -8.55
N GLY A 304 3.02 1.87 -8.99
CA GLY A 304 1.88 2.09 -9.85
C GLY A 304 0.64 1.40 -9.28
N SER A 305 -0.50 2.07 -9.41
CA SER A 305 -1.77 1.59 -8.87
C SER A 305 -2.78 1.39 -9.98
N ILE A 306 -3.45 0.24 -9.98
CA ILE A 306 -4.65 0.00 -10.76
C ILE A 306 -5.87 0.11 -9.83
N PHE A 307 -6.86 0.91 -10.22
CA PHE A 307 -7.96 1.26 -9.30
C PHE A 307 -8.94 0.11 -9.11
N VAL A 308 -9.07 -0.76 -10.11
CA VAL A 308 -10.05 -1.84 -10.13
C VAL A 308 -9.38 -3.16 -10.50
N ALA A 309 -9.26 -4.05 -9.51
CA ALA A 309 -8.81 -5.43 -9.67
C ALA A 309 -9.89 -6.39 -9.14
N GLY A 310 -9.84 -6.78 -7.87
CA GLY A 310 -10.86 -7.64 -7.25
C GLY A 310 -12.26 -7.04 -7.28
N ALA A 311 -12.38 -5.70 -7.29
CA ALA A 311 -13.66 -5.02 -7.44
C ALA A 311 -14.36 -5.36 -8.76
N ALA A 312 -13.64 -5.67 -9.83
CA ALA A 312 -14.26 -6.13 -11.07
C ALA A 312 -14.93 -7.50 -10.91
N ILE A 313 -14.33 -8.39 -10.14
CA ILE A 313 -14.90 -9.72 -9.85
C ILE A 313 -16.11 -9.59 -8.92
N GLN A 314 -16.03 -8.69 -7.91
CA GLN A 314 -17.17 -8.38 -7.05
C GLN A 314 -18.34 -7.82 -7.88
N TRP A 315 -18.08 -6.92 -8.81
CA TRP A 315 -19.09 -6.36 -9.72
C TRP A 315 -19.77 -7.43 -10.58
N LEU A 316 -19.02 -8.43 -11.10
CA LEU A 316 -19.62 -9.57 -11.80
C LEU A 316 -20.58 -10.36 -10.92
N ARG A 317 -20.30 -10.44 -9.60
CA ARG A 317 -21.10 -11.16 -8.62
C ARG A 317 -22.32 -10.34 -8.18
N ASP A 318 -22.06 -9.13 -7.68
CA ASP A 318 -23.04 -8.35 -6.91
C ASP A 318 -24.01 -7.57 -7.81
N GLU A 319 -23.51 -7.02 -8.93
CA GLU A 319 -24.30 -6.17 -9.82
C GLU A 319 -24.80 -6.92 -11.05
N LEU A 320 -23.96 -7.74 -11.68
CA LEU A 320 -24.36 -8.48 -12.89
C LEU A 320 -24.94 -9.86 -12.60
N GLY A 321 -24.69 -10.43 -11.42
CA GLY A 321 -25.15 -11.79 -11.08
C GLY A 321 -24.63 -12.89 -12.02
N LEU A 322 -23.47 -12.65 -12.68
CA LEU A 322 -22.88 -13.64 -13.60
C LEU A 322 -22.17 -14.78 -12.90
N ILE A 323 -21.73 -14.57 -11.67
CA ILE A 323 -21.12 -15.54 -10.76
C ILE A 323 -21.80 -15.43 -9.39
N ARG A 324 -21.83 -16.51 -8.59
CA ARG A 324 -22.36 -16.50 -7.21
C ARG A 324 -21.25 -16.26 -6.19
N ASP A 325 -20.05 -16.71 -6.53
CA ASP A 325 -18.85 -16.61 -5.71
C ASP A 325 -17.64 -16.32 -6.60
N ALA A 326 -16.62 -15.62 -6.06
CA ALA A 326 -15.43 -15.25 -6.81
C ALA A 326 -14.67 -16.47 -7.34
N SER A 327 -14.71 -17.61 -6.63
CA SER A 327 -14.06 -18.87 -7.03
C SER A 327 -14.64 -19.47 -8.32
N GLU A 328 -15.93 -19.23 -8.63
CA GLU A 328 -16.55 -19.69 -9.88
C GLU A 328 -15.90 -19.07 -11.12
N SER A 329 -15.32 -17.87 -10.99
CA SER A 329 -14.72 -17.14 -12.11
C SER A 329 -13.61 -17.90 -12.80
N GLU A 330 -12.82 -18.68 -12.06
CA GLU A 330 -11.75 -19.51 -12.63
C GLU A 330 -12.29 -20.61 -13.53
N ALA A 331 -13.28 -21.37 -13.06
CA ALA A 331 -13.88 -22.46 -13.81
C ALA A 331 -14.59 -21.95 -15.06
N MET A 332 -15.31 -20.83 -14.96
CA MET A 332 -16.00 -20.21 -16.10
C MET A 332 -15.01 -19.70 -17.14
N ALA A 333 -13.93 -19.05 -16.75
CA ALA A 333 -12.89 -18.57 -17.66
C ALA A 333 -12.19 -19.73 -18.39
N LYS A 334 -11.94 -20.85 -17.70
CA LYS A 334 -11.35 -22.07 -18.29
C LYS A 334 -12.30 -22.84 -19.21
N SER A 335 -13.61 -22.63 -19.09
CA SER A 335 -14.63 -23.32 -19.90
C SER A 335 -14.72 -22.85 -21.35
N VAL A 336 -14.06 -21.74 -21.69
CA VAL A 336 -13.96 -21.19 -23.05
C VAL A 336 -12.50 -21.08 -23.49
N PRO A 337 -12.18 -21.26 -24.77
CA PRO A 337 -10.80 -21.28 -25.26
C PRO A 337 -10.12 -19.89 -25.19
N ASP A 338 -10.89 -18.82 -25.37
CA ASP A 338 -10.47 -17.41 -25.28
C ASP A 338 -11.68 -16.52 -24.96
N ALA A 339 -11.49 -15.21 -24.92
CA ALA A 339 -12.58 -14.25 -24.71
C ALA A 339 -13.38 -13.92 -25.98
N ASN A 340 -13.16 -14.64 -27.07
CA ASN A 340 -13.84 -14.47 -28.37
C ASN A 340 -13.84 -13.02 -28.89
N GLY A 341 -12.69 -12.33 -28.73
CA GLY A 341 -12.52 -10.94 -29.14
C GLY A 341 -13.18 -9.92 -28.21
N CYS A 342 -13.79 -10.35 -27.11
CA CYS A 342 -14.37 -9.48 -26.10
C CYS A 342 -13.26 -8.95 -25.15
N TYR A 343 -13.30 -7.66 -24.85
CA TYR A 343 -12.44 -7.00 -23.87
C TYR A 343 -13.29 -6.24 -22.87
N MET A 344 -12.97 -6.40 -21.58
CA MET A 344 -13.53 -5.58 -20.50
C MET A 344 -12.50 -4.54 -20.06
N VAL A 345 -12.89 -3.28 -19.95
CA VAL A 345 -12.07 -2.21 -19.32
C VAL A 345 -12.76 -1.78 -18.05
N PRO A 346 -12.25 -2.14 -16.87
CA PRO A 346 -12.95 -1.89 -15.61
C PRO A 346 -12.66 -0.48 -15.06
N ALA A 347 -12.90 0.57 -15.85
CA ALA A 347 -12.66 1.96 -15.47
C ALA A 347 -13.83 2.54 -14.64
N PHE A 348 -14.28 1.86 -13.59
CA PHE A 348 -15.45 2.28 -12.80
C PHE A 348 -15.26 3.63 -12.10
N VAL A 349 -14.02 3.95 -11.74
CA VAL A 349 -13.62 5.22 -11.09
C VAL A 349 -12.53 5.95 -11.89
N GLY A 350 -12.52 5.73 -13.20
CA GLY A 350 -11.43 6.17 -14.08
C GLY A 350 -10.31 5.14 -14.19
N LEU A 351 -9.24 5.51 -14.89
CA LEU A 351 -8.02 4.71 -15.07
C LEU A 351 -6.87 5.36 -14.30
N GLY A 352 -6.14 4.55 -13.54
CA GLY A 352 -4.91 4.91 -12.85
C GLY A 352 -3.69 4.92 -13.78
N ALA A 353 -2.52 4.64 -13.20
CA ALA A 353 -1.27 4.56 -13.95
C ALA A 353 -1.33 3.48 -15.05
N PRO A 354 -0.70 3.69 -16.22
CA PRO A 354 -0.06 4.92 -16.68
C PRO A 354 -1.03 5.92 -17.35
N HIS A 355 -2.31 5.59 -17.48
CA HIS A 355 -3.28 6.33 -18.29
C HIS A 355 -3.77 7.64 -17.66
N TRP A 356 -3.91 7.70 -16.35
CA TRP A 356 -4.36 8.86 -15.56
C TRP A 356 -5.58 9.59 -16.14
N ASN A 357 -6.62 8.82 -16.46
CA ASN A 357 -7.86 9.35 -17.04
C ASN A 357 -9.03 9.20 -16.07
N GLN A 358 -9.34 10.25 -15.32
CA GLN A 358 -10.46 10.28 -14.37
C GLN A 358 -11.85 10.25 -15.05
N TYR A 359 -11.93 10.56 -16.34
CA TYR A 359 -13.18 10.58 -17.11
C TYR A 359 -13.48 9.26 -17.80
N ALA A 360 -12.52 8.34 -17.89
CA ALA A 360 -12.75 7.01 -18.43
C ALA A 360 -13.83 6.29 -17.61
N ARG A 361 -14.66 5.53 -18.32
CA ARG A 361 -15.70 4.69 -17.68
C ARG A 361 -15.57 3.26 -18.16
N GLY A 362 -16.10 2.32 -17.34
CA GLY A 362 -16.09 0.90 -17.68
C GLY A 362 -16.72 0.64 -19.05
N ALA A 363 -16.07 -0.22 -19.84
CA ALA A 363 -16.52 -0.57 -21.18
C ALA A 363 -16.33 -2.06 -21.46
N ILE A 364 -17.30 -2.66 -22.15
CA ILE A 364 -17.18 -4.00 -22.75
C ILE A 364 -17.23 -3.82 -24.26
N VAL A 365 -16.17 -4.19 -24.94
CA VAL A 365 -16.05 -4.03 -26.40
C VAL A 365 -15.83 -5.38 -27.10
N GLY A 366 -16.16 -5.48 -28.40
CA GLY A 366 -15.99 -6.70 -29.17
C GLY A 366 -17.13 -7.72 -29.00
N LEU A 367 -18.31 -7.29 -28.52
CA LEU A 367 -19.48 -8.16 -28.39
C LEU A 367 -20.00 -8.61 -29.74
N THR A 368 -20.15 -9.92 -29.90
CA THR A 368 -20.82 -10.59 -31.02
C THR A 368 -21.88 -11.56 -30.48
N ARG A 369 -22.72 -12.12 -31.35
CA ARG A 369 -23.70 -13.13 -30.93
C ARG A 369 -23.08 -14.40 -30.31
N GLY A 370 -21.80 -14.65 -30.54
CA GLY A 370 -21.06 -15.78 -30.00
C GLY A 370 -20.49 -15.52 -28.60
N VAL A 371 -20.50 -14.28 -28.12
CA VAL A 371 -20.03 -13.93 -26.78
C VAL A 371 -21.11 -14.29 -25.75
N ASN A 372 -20.77 -15.11 -24.77
CA ASN A 372 -21.64 -15.51 -23.66
C ASN A 372 -21.03 -15.06 -22.32
N ARG A 373 -21.73 -15.35 -21.21
CA ARG A 373 -21.31 -14.94 -19.85
C ARG A 373 -19.89 -15.41 -19.49
N ASN A 374 -19.47 -16.61 -19.96
CA ASN A 374 -18.15 -17.15 -19.62
C ASN A 374 -17.03 -16.35 -20.31
N HIS A 375 -17.27 -15.86 -21.55
CA HIS A 375 -16.34 -14.96 -22.23
C HIS A 375 -16.22 -13.61 -21.52
N ILE A 376 -17.33 -13.06 -20.97
CA ILE A 376 -17.31 -11.80 -20.21
C ILE A 376 -16.51 -11.98 -18.89
N VAL A 377 -16.75 -13.08 -18.15
CA VAL A 377 -15.99 -13.40 -16.95
C VAL A 377 -14.51 -13.54 -17.26
N ARG A 378 -14.18 -14.26 -18.32
CA ARG A 378 -12.78 -14.42 -18.77
C ARG A 378 -12.16 -13.07 -19.16
N ALA A 379 -12.83 -12.26 -19.97
CA ALA A 379 -12.36 -10.93 -20.36
C ALA A 379 -12.12 -10.02 -19.15
N THR A 380 -12.91 -10.17 -18.09
CA THR A 380 -12.73 -9.41 -16.83
C THR A 380 -11.46 -9.85 -16.08
N LEU A 381 -11.18 -11.15 -15.98
CA LEU A 381 -9.94 -11.64 -15.40
C LEU A 381 -8.71 -11.24 -16.23
N GLU A 382 -8.80 -11.37 -17.56
CA GLU A 382 -7.74 -10.93 -18.48
C GLU A 382 -7.47 -9.42 -18.37
N ALA A 383 -8.52 -8.60 -18.15
CA ALA A 383 -8.39 -7.15 -17.98
C ALA A 383 -7.56 -6.76 -16.75
N ILE A 384 -7.64 -7.53 -15.67
CA ILE A 384 -6.80 -7.31 -14.48
C ILE A 384 -5.32 -7.52 -14.85
N ALA A 385 -5.02 -8.60 -15.58
CA ALA A 385 -3.65 -8.90 -16.01
C ALA A 385 -3.11 -7.85 -17.01
N PHE A 386 -3.95 -7.35 -17.91
CA PHE A 386 -3.55 -6.31 -18.87
C PHE A 386 -3.25 -4.97 -18.20
N GLN A 387 -4.03 -4.56 -17.19
CA GLN A 387 -3.73 -3.35 -16.42
C GLN A 387 -2.38 -3.46 -15.71
N VAL A 388 -2.09 -4.62 -15.10
CA VAL A 388 -0.79 -4.89 -14.46
C VAL A 388 0.34 -4.84 -15.50
N TYR A 389 0.13 -5.38 -16.70
CA TYR A 389 1.09 -5.26 -17.81
C TYR A 389 1.40 -3.80 -18.14
N ASP A 390 0.39 -2.94 -18.27
CA ASP A 390 0.59 -1.52 -18.59
C ASP A 390 1.43 -0.80 -17.53
N VAL A 391 1.16 -1.06 -16.23
CA VAL A 391 1.94 -0.52 -15.12
C VAL A 391 3.37 -1.04 -15.14
N LEU A 392 3.56 -2.34 -15.32
CA LEU A 392 4.89 -2.95 -15.37
C LEU A 392 5.71 -2.41 -16.53
N LYS A 393 5.07 -2.24 -17.69
CA LYS A 393 5.75 -1.69 -18.86
C LYS A 393 6.24 -0.27 -18.61
N ALA A 394 5.42 0.56 -17.96
CA ALA A 394 5.82 1.88 -17.53
C ALA A 394 6.99 1.84 -16.53
N MET A 395 7.00 0.89 -15.57
CA MET A 395 8.10 0.71 -14.62
C MET A 395 9.42 0.34 -15.31
N GLU A 396 9.37 -0.59 -16.27
CA GLU A 396 10.55 -0.99 -17.05
C GLU A 396 11.09 0.15 -17.92
N GLU A 397 10.19 0.94 -18.55
CA GLU A 397 10.58 2.07 -19.38
C GLU A 397 11.20 3.21 -18.57
N ASP A 398 10.66 3.52 -17.39
CA ASP A 398 11.17 4.58 -16.52
C ASP A 398 12.49 4.21 -15.84
N SER A 399 12.59 2.98 -15.36
CA SER A 399 13.78 2.52 -14.60
C SER A 399 14.92 2.01 -15.49
N GLY A 400 14.61 1.55 -16.71
CA GLY A 400 15.54 0.78 -17.54
C GLY A 400 15.82 -0.62 -16.99
N ILE A 401 15.14 -1.04 -15.92
CA ILE A 401 15.34 -2.33 -15.24
C ILE A 401 14.26 -3.31 -15.74
N LYS A 402 14.70 -4.50 -16.13
CA LYS A 402 13.78 -5.59 -16.50
C LYS A 402 13.31 -6.35 -15.27
N LEU A 403 12.02 -6.65 -15.23
CA LEU A 403 11.46 -7.49 -14.19
C LEU A 403 12.03 -8.91 -14.27
N SER A 404 12.50 -9.43 -13.15
CA SER A 404 13.02 -10.80 -13.05
C SER A 404 11.95 -11.81 -12.62
N SER A 405 11.07 -11.41 -11.71
CA SER A 405 9.90 -12.17 -11.25
C SER A 405 8.88 -11.22 -10.65
N LEU A 406 7.60 -11.60 -10.72
CA LEU A 406 6.51 -10.89 -10.05
C LEU A 406 6.00 -11.73 -8.88
N GLN A 407 6.21 -11.21 -7.68
CA GLN A 407 5.62 -11.77 -6.47
C GLN A 407 4.17 -11.30 -6.33
N VAL A 408 3.25 -12.18 -5.94
CA VAL A 408 1.82 -11.84 -5.86
C VAL A 408 1.20 -12.20 -4.52
N ASP A 409 0.31 -11.34 -4.03
CA ASP A 409 -0.50 -11.57 -2.84
C ASP A 409 -1.89 -10.90 -2.97
N GLY A 410 -2.67 -10.95 -1.89
CA GLY A 410 -4.06 -10.46 -1.88
C GLY A 410 -5.07 -11.49 -2.40
N GLY A 411 -6.36 -11.20 -2.19
CA GLY A 411 -7.42 -12.19 -2.38
C GLY A 411 -7.54 -12.77 -3.79
N ALA A 412 -7.38 -11.92 -4.83
CA ALA A 412 -7.55 -12.39 -6.20
C ALA A 412 -6.37 -13.23 -6.74
N CYS A 413 -5.20 -13.24 -6.05
CA CYS A 413 -4.10 -14.12 -6.43
C CYS A 413 -4.39 -15.62 -6.22
N ALA A 414 -5.46 -15.96 -5.47
CA ALA A 414 -5.91 -17.34 -5.33
C ALA A 414 -6.41 -17.95 -6.64
N ASN A 415 -6.81 -17.14 -7.62
CA ASN A 415 -7.29 -17.58 -8.93
C ASN A 415 -6.10 -17.97 -9.82
N ASN A 416 -5.92 -19.28 -10.06
CA ASN A 416 -4.80 -19.81 -10.84
C ASN A 416 -4.89 -19.43 -12.33
N PHE A 417 -6.11 -19.27 -12.88
CA PHE A 417 -6.27 -18.79 -14.26
C PHE A 417 -5.73 -17.37 -14.40
N LEU A 418 -6.12 -16.47 -13.48
CA LEU A 418 -5.63 -15.09 -13.48
C LEU A 418 -4.09 -15.05 -13.36
N MET A 419 -3.51 -15.87 -12.48
CA MET A 419 -2.04 -15.89 -12.29
C MET A 419 -1.30 -16.42 -13.51
N GLN A 420 -1.84 -17.44 -14.20
CA GLN A 420 -1.26 -17.93 -15.44
C GLN A 420 -1.36 -16.88 -16.57
N VAL A 421 -2.53 -16.26 -16.74
CA VAL A 421 -2.70 -15.17 -17.71
C VAL A 421 -1.75 -13.99 -17.38
N GLN A 422 -1.57 -13.69 -16.11
CA GLN A 422 -0.62 -12.66 -15.70
C GLN A 422 0.80 -13.00 -16.15
N ALA A 423 1.28 -14.21 -15.88
CA ALA A 423 2.61 -14.65 -16.32
C ALA A 423 2.75 -14.58 -17.86
N ASP A 424 1.73 -15.06 -18.58
CA ASP A 424 1.68 -15.07 -20.04
C ASP A 424 1.75 -13.66 -20.65
N VAL A 425 1.01 -12.72 -20.07
CA VAL A 425 0.88 -11.34 -20.58
C VAL A 425 2.14 -10.53 -20.31
N ILE A 426 2.73 -10.64 -19.12
CA ILE A 426 3.96 -9.91 -18.79
C ILE A 426 5.24 -10.58 -19.28
N ASP A 427 5.16 -11.85 -19.73
CA ASP A 427 6.30 -12.67 -20.17
C ASP A 427 7.36 -12.88 -19.06
N VAL A 428 6.91 -12.98 -17.82
CA VAL A 428 7.76 -13.12 -16.64
C VAL A 428 7.11 -14.10 -15.68
N LYS A 429 7.94 -14.85 -14.96
CA LYS A 429 7.50 -15.77 -13.91
C LYS A 429 6.68 -15.03 -12.83
N VAL A 430 5.52 -15.58 -12.47
CA VAL A 430 4.68 -15.11 -11.36
C VAL A 430 4.76 -16.12 -10.21
N GLU A 431 5.02 -15.64 -8.99
CA GLU A 431 5.21 -16.48 -7.81
C GLU A 431 4.24 -16.09 -6.70
N ARG A 432 3.49 -17.07 -6.21
CA ARG A 432 2.60 -16.91 -5.07
C ARG A 432 3.19 -17.60 -3.85
N PRO A 433 3.47 -16.87 -2.75
CA PRO A 433 4.02 -17.45 -1.53
C PRO A 433 2.98 -18.31 -0.80
N GLN A 434 3.48 -19.16 0.09
CA GLN A 434 2.62 -19.95 0.99
C GLN A 434 1.92 -19.06 2.02
N CYS A 435 2.65 -18.10 2.59
CA CYS A 435 2.08 -17.09 3.48
C CYS A 435 1.63 -15.88 2.66
N ILE A 436 0.33 -15.64 2.64
CA ILE A 436 -0.27 -14.49 1.92
C ILE A 436 -0.36 -13.22 2.77
N GLU A 437 -0.07 -13.30 4.08
CA GLU A 437 -0.01 -12.14 5.00
C GLU A 437 1.34 -11.42 4.92
N THR A 438 1.76 -11.12 3.71
CA THR A 438 3.10 -10.59 3.39
C THR A 438 3.34 -9.21 3.98
N THR A 439 2.30 -8.39 4.12
CA THR A 439 2.35 -7.06 4.74
C THR A 439 2.76 -7.15 6.21
N ALA A 440 2.06 -7.94 7.01
CA ALA A 440 2.40 -8.14 8.41
C ALA A 440 3.75 -8.85 8.58
N MET A 441 4.07 -9.80 7.69
CA MET A 441 5.36 -10.49 7.67
C MET A 441 6.52 -9.52 7.42
N GLY A 442 6.36 -8.55 6.50
CA GLY A 442 7.37 -7.52 6.26
C GLY A 442 7.67 -6.68 7.49
N ALA A 443 6.63 -6.26 8.21
CA ALA A 443 6.79 -5.56 9.49
C ALA A 443 7.51 -6.43 10.54
N ALA A 444 7.17 -7.71 10.60
CA ALA A 444 7.85 -8.66 11.49
C ALA A 444 9.32 -8.81 11.12
N TYR A 445 9.64 -8.94 9.83
CA TYR A 445 11.02 -9.07 9.36
C TYR A 445 11.86 -7.83 9.67
N LEU A 446 11.33 -6.61 9.42
CA LEU A 446 12.01 -5.36 9.77
C LEU A 446 12.32 -5.28 11.29
N ALA A 447 11.33 -5.61 12.12
CA ALA A 447 11.52 -5.64 13.57
C ALA A 447 12.52 -6.73 13.99
N GLY A 448 12.39 -7.92 13.42
CA GLY A 448 13.24 -9.06 13.75
C GLY A 448 14.70 -8.85 13.40
N LEU A 449 15.00 -8.15 12.29
CA LEU A 449 16.36 -7.73 11.95
C LEU A 449 16.92 -6.77 13.00
N ALA A 450 16.17 -5.74 13.38
CA ALA A 450 16.62 -4.73 14.33
C ALA A 450 16.90 -5.27 15.75
N VAL A 451 16.18 -6.32 16.17
CA VAL A 451 16.42 -6.97 17.48
C VAL A 451 17.30 -8.22 17.41
N GLY A 452 17.83 -8.56 16.22
CA GLY A 452 18.68 -9.73 16.00
C GLY A 452 17.94 -11.07 16.11
N TYR A 453 16.62 -11.07 15.93
CA TYR A 453 15.81 -12.29 15.88
C TYR A 453 16.08 -13.08 14.60
N TRP A 454 16.16 -12.44 13.45
CA TRP A 454 16.78 -12.94 12.23
C TRP A 454 18.08 -12.20 12.00
N GLN A 455 19.08 -12.93 11.51
CA GLN A 455 20.45 -12.42 11.40
C GLN A 455 20.60 -11.43 10.24
N ASP A 456 19.98 -11.73 9.10
CA ASP A 456 20.13 -10.99 7.84
C ASP A 456 18.99 -11.27 6.86
N LYS A 457 18.96 -10.54 5.75
CA LYS A 457 17.99 -10.71 4.65
C LYS A 457 18.08 -12.12 4.01
N GLU A 458 19.26 -12.76 3.99
CA GLU A 458 19.42 -14.12 3.44
C GLU A 458 18.73 -15.18 4.31
N THR A 459 18.75 -15.00 5.62
CA THR A 459 18.00 -15.85 6.56
C THR A 459 16.49 -15.69 6.33
N ILE A 460 16.02 -14.46 6.08
CA ILE A 460 14.62 -14.17 5.77
C ILE A 460 14.21 -14.82 4.44
N LYS A 461 15.04 -14.73 3.40
CA LYS A 461 14.77 -15.38 2.09
C LYS A 461 14.56 -16.89 2.21
N LYS A 462 15.29 -17.55 3.11
CA LYS A 462 15.10 -18.99 3.35
C LYS A 462 13.76 -19.35 3.97
N ASN A 463 13.14 -18.43 4.69
CA ASN A 463 11.81 -18.61 5.28
C ASN A 463 10.69 -18.32 4.25
N HIS A 464 11.02 -17.68 3.13
CA HIS A 464 10.06 -17.34 2.09
C HIS A 464 9.81 -18.58 1.20
N VAL A 465 8.71 -19.27 1.48
CA VAL A 465 8.33 -20.50 0.75
C VAL A 465 7.33 -20.14 -0.35
N ILE A 466 7.68 -20.49 -1.60
CA ILE A 466 6.79 -20.32 -2.75
C ILE A 466 5.82 -21.54 -2.80
N ALA A 467 4.52 -21.25 -2.73
CA ALA A 467 3.49 -22.29 -2.85
C ALA A 467 3.27 -22.70 -4.32
N GLN A 468 3.32 -21.73 -5.22
CA GLN A 468 3.10 -21.98 -6.65
C GLN A 468 3.82 -20.95 -7.51
N SER A 469 4.44 -21.43 -8.60
CA SER A 469 5.02 -20.61 -9.66
C SER A 469 4.24 -20.83 -10.96
N PHE A 470 4.02 -19.74 -11.69
CA PHE A 470 3.37 -19.73 -13.00
C PHE A 470 4.40 -19.24 -14.02
N MET A 471 4.74 -20.09 -14.97
CA MET A 471 5.69 -19.77 -16.04
C MET A 471 4.94 -19.29 -17.28
N PRO A 472 5.47 -18.29 -18.02
CA PRO A 472 4.89 -17.87 -19.29
C PRO A 472 4.81 -19.06 -20.26
N ASP A 473 3.64 -19.27 -20.88
CA ASP A 473 3.39 -20.36 -21.86
C ASP A 473 2.68 -19.84 -23.12
N MET A 474 2.51 -18.54 -23.25
CA MET A 474 1.87 -17.91 -24.40
C MET A 474 2.92 -17.47 -25.43
N ASP A 475 2.72 -17.86 -26.70
CA ASP A 475 3.59 -17.38 -27.76
C ASP A 475 3.49 -15.85 -27.95
N SER A 476 4.58 -15.26 -28.44
CA SER A 476 4.74 -13.80 -28.53
C SER A 476 3.75 -13.14 -29.51
N GLU A 477 3.33 -13.84 -30.58
CA GLU A 477 2.39 -13.30 -31.57
C GLU A 477 0.97 -13.20 -30.98
N LYS A 478 0.53 -14.26 -30.28
CA LYS A 478 -0.74 -14.28 -29.56
C LYS A 478 -0.78 -13.20 -28.49
N ARG A 479 0.29 -13.07 -27.68
CA ARG A 479 0.42 -12.02 -26.66
C ARG A 479 0.32 -10.62 -27.30
N ALA A 480 1.08 -10.36 -28.34
CA ALA A 480 1.04 -9.08 -29.04
C ALA A 480 -0.36 -8.76 -29.62
N LYS A 481 -1.07 -9.77 -30.13
CA LYS A 481 -2.46 -9.61 -30.61
C LYS A 481 -3.41 -9.23 -29.50
N LEU A 482 -3.34 -9.89 -28.35
CA LEU A 482 -4.17 -9.60 -27.18
C LEU A 482 -3.92 -8.18 -26.66
N LEU A 483 -2.65 -7.78 -26.49
CA LEU A 483 -2.28 -6.45 -26.03
C LEU A 483 -2.71 -5.34 -27.00
N ARG A 484 -2.61 -5.54 -28.32
CA ARG A 484 -3.17 -4.60 -29.31
C ARG A 484 -4.69 -4.46 -29.18
N GLY A 485 -5.38 -5.56 -28.87
CA GLY A 485 -6.82 -5.55 -28.60
C GLY A 485 -7.16 -4.78 -27.33
N TRP A 486 -6.42 -5.05 -26.26
CA TRP A 486 -6.54 -4.33 -24.97
C TRP A 486 -6.36 -2.81 -25.14
N HIS A 487 -5.26 -2.38 -25.76
CA HIS A 487 -5.02 -0.93 -25.95
C HIS A 487 -6.08 -0.26 -26.84
N ARG A 488 -6.72 -0.99 -27.77
CA ARG A 488 -7.89 -0.45 -28.50
C ARG A 488 -9.11 -0.31 -27.59
N ALA A 489 -9.35 -1.29 -26.72
CA ALA A 489 -10.45 -1.23 -25.77
C ALA A 489 -10.27 -0.09 -24.75
N VAL A 490 -9.06 0.11 -24.24
CA VAL A 490 -8.73 1.26 -23.37
C VAL A 490 -9.02 2.58 -24.06
N ARG A 491 -8.59 2.74 -25.32
CA ARG A 491 -8.91 3.97 -26.08
C ARG A 491 -10.41 4.19 -26.22
N ALA A 492 -11.19 3.14 -26.44
CA ALA A 492 -12.65 3.25 -26.52
C ALA A 492 -13.28 3.69 -25.17
N ALA A 493 -12.77 3.17 -24.05
CA ALA A 493 -13.20 3.55 -22.71
C ALA A 493 -12.83 5.00 -22.33
N CYS A 494 -11.83 5.58 -22.99
CA CYS A 494 -11.39 6.97 -22.79
C CYS A 494 -12.19 8.00 -23.62
N ILE A 495 -13.08 7.58 -24.49
CA ILE A 495 -13.93 8.48 -25.28
C ILE A 495 -14.98 9.07 -24.34
N ARG A 496 -15.02 10.40 -24.23
CA ARG A 496 -16.06 11.09 -23.50
C ARG A 496 -17.41 10.92 -24.20
N LEU A 497 -18.39 10.36 -23.52
CA LEU A 497 -19.73 10.17 -24.06
C LEU A 497 -20.56 11.46 -23.96
N HIS A 498 -20.22 12.35 -23.04
CA HIS A 498 -20.85 13.66 -22.85
C HIS A 498 -19.79 14.77 -22.88
N PRO A 499 -19.88 15.72 -23.84
CA PRO A 499 -18.91 16.82 -23.96
C PRO A 499 -18.91 17.81 -22.79
N GLU A 500 -19.96 17.77 -21.95
CA GLU A 500 -20.20 18.71 -20.84
C GLU A 500 -19.73 18.17 -19.47
N GLU A 501 -19.22 16.94 -19.41
CA GLU A 501 -18.55 16.33 -18.25
C GLU A 501 -17.01 16.33 -18.51
#